data_8a5bfabe1eaa1d539f800c5fdd9e0817
#
_entry.id   8a5bfabe1eaa1d539f800c5fdd9e0817
#
_cell.length_a   1.000
_cell.length_b   1.000
_cell.length_c   1.000
_cell.angle_alpha   90.00
_cell.angle_beta   90.00
_cell.angle_gamma   90.00
#
_symmetry.space_group_name_H-M   'P 1'
#
loop_
_entity.id
_entity.type
_entity.pdbx_description
1 polymer ?
#
loop_
_entity_poly.entity_id
_entity_poly.type
_entity_poly.pdbx_seq_one_letter_code
_entity_poly.pdbx_strand_id
1 'polypeptide(L)'
;ADWEVRFEPRALCWILMPETLGGLWKQRLRWSMGGTQVLLDYWPQLFGWQTLRLWPLVVEYAMSMLWACLFAVLAVYRTMDLIIYKIDLQSAPVLLMGWAGLLIATTCMVQMALSLALDRPYDRGLLKNYFWMIWYPFVYWIITAATAVVAIPKTLARETGKRARWTSPDRGITPNDPNASR
;
A
#
# COMPACT_ATOMS: atom_id res chain seq x y z
N ALA A 1 -16.51 12.87 25.45
CA ALA A 1 -17.48 11.87 24.98
C ALA A 1 -16.70 10.56 24.87
N ASP A 2 -17.05 9.58 25.71
CA ASP A 2 -16.41 8.30 25.74
C ASP A 2 -17.01 7.43 24.65
N TRP A 3 -16.35 7.40 23.49
CA TRP A 3 -16.72 6.54 22.38
C TRP A 3 -15.99 5.21 22.52
N GLU A 4 -16.73 4.12 22.46
CA GLU A 4 -16.20 2.77 22.44
C GLU A 4 -16.19 2.27 20.98
N VAL A 5 -15.02 1.85 20.49
CA VAL A 5 -14.90 1.23 19.16
C VAL A 5 -14.97 -0.28 19.32
N ARG A 6 -15.95 -0.90 18.65
CA ARG A 6 -16.13 -2.35 18.65
C ARG A 6 -15.95 -2.91 17.24
N PHE A 7 -15.34 -4.07 17.16
CA PHE A 7 -15.24 -4.83 15.93
C PHE A 7 -16.45 -5.76 15.80
N GLU A 8 -17.19 -5.65 14.68
CA GLU A 8 -18.31 -6.52 14.35
C GLU A 8 -18.03 -7.29 13.05
N PRO A 9 -17.65 -8.58 13.13
CA PRO A 9 -17.24 -9.37 11.95
C PRO A 9 -18.38 -9.64 10.95
N ARG A 10 -19.64 -9.44 11.36
CA ARG A 10 -20.80 -9.61 10.49
C ARG A 10 -21.12 -8.37 9.66
N ALA A 11 -20.54 -7.22 10.02
CA ALA A 11 -20.72 -5.98 9.26
C ALA A 11 -19.81 -6.00 8.03
N LEU A 12 -20.26 -6.63 6.96
CA LEU A 12 -19.50 -6.71 5.70
C LEU A 12 -19.62 -5.41 4.92
N CYS A 13 -18.50 -4.86 4.53
CA CYS A 13 -18.41 -3.70 3.64
C CYS A 13 -17.75 -4.11 2.32
N TRP A 14 -18.49 -4.02 1.23
CA TRP A 14 -17.97 -4.26 -0.10
C TRP A 14 -17.36 -2.96 -0.67
N ILE A 15 -16.10 -3.02 -1.03
CA ILE A 15 -15.39 -1.88 -1.60
C ILE A 15 -15.04 -2.20 -3.04
N LEU A 16 -15.49 -1.36 -3.96
CA LEU A 16 -15.09 -1.45 -5.36
C LEU A 16 -13.64 -0.97 -5.51
N MET A 17 -12.79 -1.86 -5.99
CA MET A 17 -11.38 -1.57 -6.24
C MET A 17 -11.21 -0.74 -7.53
N PRO A 18 -10.16 0.10 -7.62
CA PRO A 18 -9.85 0.80 -8.86
C PRO A 18 -9.54 -0.20 -10.00
N GLU A 19 -10.15 0.01 -11.16
CA GLU A 19 -9.96 -0.84 -12.34
C GLU A 19 -8.72 -0.47 -13.15
N THR A 20 -8.17 0.74 -12.92
CA THR A 20 -7.01 1.24 -13.65
C THR A 20 -5.79 1.46 -12.73
N LEU A 21 -4.59 1.33 -13.29
CA LEU A 21 -3.35 1.64 -12.56
C LEU A 21 -3.32 3.10 -12.08
N GLY A 22 -3.86 4.03 -12.88
CA GLY A 22 -3.98 5.43 -12.47
C GLY A 22 -4.94 5.63 -11.30
N GLY A 23 -6.05 4.90 -11.26
CA GLY A 23 -6.97 4.86 -10.13
C GLY A 23 -6.31 4.27 -8.88
N LEU A 24 -5.59 3.17 -9.02
CA LEU A 24 -4.84 2.54 -7.94
C LEU A 24 -3.76 3.48 -7.38
N TRP A 25 -3.00 4.16 -8.25
CA TRP A 25 -2.01 5.16 -7.86
C TRP A 25 -2.65 6.28 -7.01
N LYS A 26 -3.73 6.87 -7.49
CA LYS A 26 -4.45 7.93 -6.78
C LYS A 26 -4.97 7.46 -5.41
N GLN A 27 -5.48 6.24 -5.35
CA GLN A 27 -5.96 5.64 -4.10
C GLN A 27 -4.81 5.44 -3.11
N ARG A 28 -3.69 4.83 -3.54
CA ARG A 28 -2.53 4.56 -2.68
C ARG A 28 -1.84 5.83 -2.22
N LEU A 29 -1.67 6.78 -3.11
CA LEU A 29 -1.10 8.09 -2.76
C LEU A 29 -1.92 8.78 -1.66
N ARG A 30 -3.23 8.76 -1.79
CA ARG A 30 -4.14 9.35 -0.79
C ARG A 30 -4.03 8.65 0.56
N TRP A 31 -3.93 7.31 0.57
CA TRP A 31 -3.76 6.55 1.82
C TRP A 31 -2.42 6.84 2.47
N SER A 32 -1.34 6.86 1.69
CA SER A 32 -0.01 7.20 2.19
C SER A 32 0.05 8.63 2.74
N MET A 33 -0.57 9.61 2.05
CA MET A 33 -0.67 10.98 2.56
C MET A 33 -1.47 11.04 3.88
N GLY A 34 -2.60 10.33 3.96
CA GLY A 34 -3.42 10.27 5.17
C GLY A 34 -2.67 9.68 6.36
N GLY A 35 -1.99 8.54 6.15
CA GLY A 35 -1.16 7.91 7.19
C GLY A 35 -0.02 8.82 7.67
N THR A 36 0.70 9.45 6.73
CA THR A 36 1.77 10.41 7.06
C THR A 36 1.21 11.61 7.84
N GLN A 37 0.06 12.14 7.44
CA GLN A 37 -0.58 13.25 8.13
C GLN A 37 -0.97 12.89 9.55
N VAL A 38 -1.61 11.73 9.75
CA VAL A 38 -1.96 11.25 11.10
C VAL A 38 -0.72 11.14 11.98
N LEU A 39 0.38 10.59 11.45
CA LEU A 39 1.63 10.49 12.20
C LEU A 39 2.16 11.87 12.61
N LEU A 40 2.13 12.85 11.71
CA LEU A 40 2.59 14.21 11.98
C LEU A 40 1.68 14.95 12.99
N ASP A 41 0.37 14.87 12.82
CA ASP A 41 -0.60 15.58 13.64
C ASP A 41 -0.66 15.05 15.08
N TYR A 42 -0.45 13.74 15.25
CA TYR A 42 -0.53 13.08 16.57
C TYR A 42 0.84 12.77 17.19
N TRP A 43 1.93 13.14 16.52
CA TRP A 43 3.29 12.87 17.01
C TRP A 43 3.54 13.26 18.47
N PRO A 44 3.12 14.45 18.95
CA PRO A 44 3.34 14.82 20.36
C PRO A 44 2.57 13.95 21.35
N GLN A 45 1.43 13.39 20.92
CA GLN A 45 0.55 12.58 21.77
C GLN A 45 1.03 11.13 21.88
N LEU A 46 1.91 10.67 20.97
CA LEU A 46 2.41 9.30 20.94
C LEU A 46 3.32 8.98 22.15
N PHE A 47 3.87 9.99 22.84
CA PHE A 47 4.75 9.80 23.98
C PHE A 47 4.00 9.65 25.32
N GLY A 48 2.66 9.64 25.30
CA GLY A 48 1.85 9.41 26.50
C GLY A 48 1.77 7.92 26.88
N TRP A 49 1.70 7.62 28.17
CA TRP A 49 1.54 6.24 28.66
C TRP A 49 0.29 5.54 28.08
N GLN A 50 -0.77 6.28 27.85
CA GLN A 50 -2.03 5.77 27.31
C GLN A 50 -1.93 5.35 25.84
N THR A 51 -0.95 5.91 25.11
CA THR A 51 -0.76 5.70 23.67
C THR A 51 0.28 4.62 23.36
N LEU A 52 0.94 4.05 24.37
CA LEU A 52 1.92 2.95 24.16
C LEU A 52 1.36 1.77 23.38
N ARG A 53 0.07 1.51 23.48
CA ARG A 53 -0.61 0.45 22.72
C ARG A 53 -0.62 0.71 21.20
N LEU A 54 -0.43 1.95 20.75
CA LEU A 54 -0.39 2.33 19.35
C LEU A 54 1.02 2.21 18.76
N TRP A 55 2.05 2.10 19.60
CA TRP A 55 3.44 2.04 19.16
C TRP A 55 3.75 0.95 18.14
N PRO A 56 3.22 -0.28 18.23
CA PRO A 56 3.44 -1.29 17.21
C PRO A 56 2.99 -0.82 15.80
N LEU A 57 1.85 -0.15 15.71
CA LEU A 57 1.33 0.41 14.45
C LEU A 57 2.20 1.56 13.94
N VAL A 58 2.64 2.43 14.85
CA VAL A 58 3.51 3.57 14.51
C VAL A 58 4.86 3.08 13.98
N VAL A 59 5.45 2.09 14.65
CA VAL A 59 6.74 1.49 14.26
C VAL A 59 6.59 0.78 12.91
N GLU A 60 5.55 -0.01 12.72
CA GLU A 60 5.28 -0.69 11.45
C GLU A 60 5.17 0.32 10.30
N TYR A 61 4.38 1.39 10.50
CA TYR A 61 4.22 2.43 9.49
C TYR A 61 5.53 3.17 9.20
N ALA A 62 6.27 3.55 10.24
CA ALA A 62 7.57 4.24 10.10
C ALA A 62 8.60 3.36 9.38
N MET A 63 8.66 2.07 9.72
CA MET A 63 9.55 1.10 9.06
C MET A 63 9.16 0.88 7.59
N SER A 64 7.88 0.83 7.28
CA SER A 64 7.38 0.74 5.91
C SER A 64 7.77 1.96 5.08
N MET A 65 7.65 3.16 5.65
CA MET A 65 8.06 4.41 5.00
C MET A 65 9.59 4.48 4.79
N LEU A 66 10.36 4.11 5.82
CA LEU A 66 11.82 4.03 5.73
C LEU A 66 12.24 3.05 4.63
N TRP A 67 11.65 1.87 4.63
CA TRP A 67 11.91 0.86 3.60
C TRP A 67 11.61 1.38 2.19
N ALA A 68 10.47 2.06 2.00
CA ALA A 68 10.09 2.63 0.72
C ALA A 68 11.11 3.69 0.24
N CYS A 69 11.57 4.55 1.15
CA CYS A 69 12.60 5.55 0.84
C CYS A 69 13.95 4.91 0.48
N LEU A 70 14.40 3.92 1.27
CA LEU A 70 15.64 3.20 0.99
C LEU A 70 15.57 2.44 -0.33
N PHE A 71 14.44 1.80 -0.62
CA PHE A 71 14.22 1.13 -1.89
C PHE A 71 14.29 2.12 -3.06
N ALA A 72 13.66 3.29 -2.95
CA ALA A 72 13.71 4.31 -3.99
C ALA A 72 15.13 4.84 -4.22
N VAL A 73 15.88 5.13 -3.14
CA VAL A 73 17.28 5.56 -3.23
C VAL A 73 18.13 4.49 -3.90
N LEU A 74 17.98 3.23 -3.49
CA LEU A 74 18.70 2.11 -4.07
C LEU A 74 18.35 1.90 -5.55
N ALA A 75 17.08 2.03 -5.91
CA ALA A 75 16.63 1.91 -7.30
C ALA A 75 17.23 3.03 -8.18
N VAL A 76 17.24 4.27 -7.69
CA VAL A 76 17.89 5.40 -8.38
C VAL A 76 19.39 5.15 -8.52
N TYR A 77 20.06 4.79 -7.43
CA TYR A 77 21.50 4.51 -7.44
C TYR A 77 21.84 3.42 -8.46
N ARG A 78 21.13 2.30 -8.47
CA ARG A 78 21.33 1.20 -9.42
C ARG A 78 21.05 1.60 -10.87
N THR A 79 20.03 2.42 -11.09
CA THR A 79 19.74 2.94 -12.43
C THR A 79 20.86 3.83 -12.92
N MET A 80 21.42 4.68 -12.05
CA MET A 80 22.57 5.53 -12.37
C MET A 80 23.81 4.69 -12.67
N ASP A 81 24.09 3.64 -11.88
CA ASP A 81 25.19 2.72 -12.14
C ASP A 81 25.09 2.07 -13.51
N LEU A 82 23.92 1.58 -13.88
CA LEU A 82 23.67 0.97 -15.20
C LEU A 82 23.89 1.95 -16.34
N ILE A 83 23.48 3.21 -16.18
CA ILE A 83 23.61 4.24 -17.22
C ILE A 83 25.06 4.71 -17.35
N ILE A 84 25.74 4.95 -16.23
CA ILE A 84 27.07 5.58 -16.22
C ILE A 84 28.18 4.56 -16.49
N TYR A 85 28.12 3.42 -15.83
CA TYR A 85 29.22 2.44 -15.87
C TYR A 85 28.99 1.31 -16.85
N LYS A 86 27.83 1.24 -17.54
CA LYS A 86 27.46 0.16 -18.45
C LYS A 86 27.73 -1.24 -17.84
N ILE A 87 27.49 -1.37 -16.54
CA ILE A 87 27.71 -2.61 -15.82
C ILE A 87 26.84 -3.69 -16.44
N ASP A 88 27.46 -4.79 -16.84
CA ASP A 88 26.74 -5.93 -17.38
C ASP A 88 25.70 -6.42 -16.36
N LEU A 89 24.46 -6.61 -16.83
CA LEU A 89 23.36 -7.12 -15.99
C LEU A 89 23.71 -8.45 -15.29
N GLN A 90 24.68 -9.19 -15.84
CA GLN A 90 25.16 -10.46 -15.26
C GLN A 90 25.99 -10.25 -13.98
N SER A 91 26.61 -9.10 -13.80
CA SER A 91 27.38 -8.74 -12.59
C SER A 91 26.53 -8.04 -11.53
N ALA A 92 25.29 -7.62 -11.85
CA ALA A 92 24.38 -7.12 -10.86
C ALA A 92 24.10 -8.23 -9.85
N PRO A 93 24.42 -8.05 -8.56
CA PRO A 93 24.05 -9.05 -7.57
C PRO A 93 22.55 -9.25 -7.69
N VAL A 94 22.17 -10.48 -8.02
CA VAL A 94 20.78 -10.90 -8.21
C VAL A 94 20.12 -10.87 -6.82
N LEU A 95 19.84 -9.65 -6.34
CA LEU A 95 19.30 -9.38 -5.01
C LEU A 95 17.92 -10.02 -4.82
N LEU A 96 17.28 -10.36 -5.95
CA LEU A 96 15.96 -10.99 -5.97
C LEU A 96 16.00 -12.51 -6.19
N MET A 97 17.14 -13.08 -6.56
CA MET A 97 17.26 -14.52 -6.87
C MET A 97 18.03 -15.34 -5.84
N GLY A 98 18.41 -14.71 -4.70
CA GLY A 98 18.98 -15.45 -3.58
C GLY A 98 17.92 -16.18 -2.75
N TRP A 99 18.37 -17.04 -1.85
CA TRP A 99 17.52 -17.76 -0.89
C TRP A 99 16.53 -16.84 -0.17
N ALA A 100 16.93 -15.60 0.16
CA ALA A 100 16.06 -14.61 0.78
C ALA A 100 14.88 -14.22 -0.13
N GLY A 101 15.12 -14.00 -1.42
CA GLY A 101 14.07 -13.71 -2.39
C GLY A 101 13.08 -14.88 -2.54
N LEU A 102 13.59 -16.12 -2.57
CA LEU A 102 12.76 -17.31 -2.62
C LEU A 102 11.90 -17.46 -1.36
N LEU A 103 12.47 -17.24 -0.18
CA LEU A 103 11.71 -17.27 1.09
C LEU A 103 10.62 -16.22 1.13
N ILE A 104 10.93 -14.96 0.74
CA ILE A 104 9.94 -13.89 0.69
C ILE A 104 8.83 -14.23 -0.31
N ALA A 105 9.17 -14.67 -1.52
CA ALA A 105 8.20 -15.05 -2.53
C ALA A 105 7.29 -16.19 -2.04
N THR A 106 7.87 -17.23 -1.46
CA THR A 106 7.12 -18.37 -0.91
C THR A 106 6.19 -17.92 0.21
N THR A 107 6.69 -17.09 1.13
CA THR A 107 5.88 -16.53 2.23
C THR A 107 4.70 -15.72 1.68
N CYS A 108 4.93 -14.86 0.71
CA CYS A 108 3.86 -14.09 0.06
C CYS A 108 2.82 -14.99 -0.61
N MET A 109 3.27 -16.03 -1.32
CA MET A 109 2.36 -16.97 -1.98
C MET A 109 1.52 -17.75 -0.96
N VAL A 110 2.11 -18.18 0.15
CA VAL A 110 1.37 -18.85 1.24
C VAL A 110 0.36 -17.90 1.89
N GLN A 111 0.76 -16.66 2.19
CA GLN A 111 -0.15 -15.65 2.74
C GLN A 111 -1.34 -15.39 1.81
N MET A 112 -1.10 -15.26 0.50
CA MET A 112 -2.16 -15.07 -0.49
C MET A 112 -3.08 -16.27 -0.57
N ALA A 113 -2.54 -17.50 -0.55
CA ALA A 113 -3.34 -18.72 -0.56
C ALA A 113 -4.24 -18.80 0.68
N LEU A 114 -3.70 -18.49 1.87
CA LEU A 114 -4.46 -18.47 3.11
C LEU A 114 -5.56 -17.39 3.08
N SER A 115 -5.25 -16.17 2.62
CA SER A 115 -6.24 -15.10 2.48
C SER A 115 -7.40 -15.51 1.58
N LEU A 116 -7.10 -16.08 0.39
CA LEU A 116 -8.15 -16.55 -0.53
C LEU A 116 -8.96 -17.71 0.06
N ALA A 117 -8.32 -18.60 0.83
CA ALA A 117 -9.03 -19.70 1.50
C ALA A 117 -9.99 -19.19 2.57
N LEU A 118 -9.59 -18.15 3.33
CA LEU A 118 -10.43 -17.50 4.34
C LEU A 118 -11.59 -16.72 3.71
N ASP A 119 -11.37 -16.09 2.56
CA ASP A 119 -12.40 -15.31 1.86
C ASP A 119 -13.31 -16.15 0.96
N ARG A 120 -12.97 -17.44 0.75
CA ARG A 120 -13.78 -18.38 -0.06
C ARG A 120 -15.27 -18.47 0.30
N PRO A 121 -15.69 -18.38 1.58
CA PRO A 121 -17.12 -18.38 1.93
C PRO A 121 -17.88 -17.19 1.33
N TYR A 122 -17.21 -16.06 1.10
CA TYR A 122 -17.82 -14.84 0.58
C TYR A 122 -17.84 -14.81 -0.96
N ASP A 123 -16.81 -15.37 -1.61
CA ASP A 123 -16.73 -15.50 -3.07
C ASP A 123 -16.00 -16.78 -3.48
N ARG A 124 -16.76 -17.73 -4.02
CA ARG A 124 -16.23 -19.02 -4.49
C ARG A 124 -15.33 -18.90 -5.72
N GLY A 125 -15.41 -17.79 -6.45
CA GLY A 125 -14.61 -17.51 -7.64
C GLY A 125 -13.19 -17.08 -7.35
N LEU A 126 -12.87 -16.63 -6.14
CA LEU A 126 -11.59 -16.04 -5.78
C LEU A 126 -10.38 -16.95 -6.04
N LEU A 127 -10.50 -18.26 -5.81
CA LEU A 127 -9.41 -19.20 -6.01
C LEU A 127 -8.89 -19.26 -7.45
N LYS A 128 -9.72 -18.92 -8.45
CA LYS A 128 -9.30 -18.87 -9.85
C LYS A 128 -8.27 -17.77 -10.10
N ASN A 129 -8.27 -16.73 -9.26
CA ASN A 129 -7.38 -15.60 -9.38
C ASN A 129 -6.01 -15.86 -8.75
N TYR A 130 -5.82 -16.97 -8.03
CA TYR A 130 -4.56 -17.28 -7.34
C TYR A 130 -3.36 -17.26 -8.29
N PHE A 131 -3.53 -17.79 -9.50
CA PHE A 131 -2.48 -17.79 -10.52
C PHE A 131 -2.02 -16.37 -10.91
N TRP A 132 -2.96 -15.43 -11.01
CA TRP A 132 -2.66 -14.03 -11.32
C TRP A 132 -2.03 -13.28 -10.17
N MET A 133 -2.20 -13.74 -8.95
CA MET A 133 -1.64 -13.13 -7.75
C MET A 133 -0.13 -13.29 -7.63
N ILE A 134 0.50 -14.12 -8.45
CA ILE A 134 1.97 -14.24 -8.51
C ILE A 134 2.62 -12.88 -8.84
N TRP A 135 2.03 -12.13 -9.75
CA TRP A 135 2.53 -10.82 -10.20
C TRP A 135 2.05 -9.65 -9.33
N TYR A 136 0.92 -9.83 -8.66
CA TYR A 136 0.27 -8.79 -7.89
C TYR A 136 1.16 -8.20 -6.79
N PRO A 137 1.83 -8.98 -5.92
CA PRO A 137 2.68 -8.42 -4.89
C PRO A 137 3.77 -7.54 -5.46
N PHE A 138 4.41 -7.96 -6.55
CA PHE A 138 5.51 -7.22 -7.17
C PHE A 138 5.05 -5.84 -7.68
N VAL A 139 4.00 -5.82 -8.52
CA VAL A 139 3.45 -4.57 -9.07
C VAL A 139 2.90 -3.68 -7.97
N TYR A 140 2.16 -4.27 -7.03
CA TYR A 140 1.56 -3.57 -5.93
C TYR A 140 2.58 -2.95 -4.98
N TRP A 141 3.66 -3.65 -4.67
CA TRP A 141 4.73 -3.13 -3.81
C TRP A 141 5.48 -1.97 -4.46
N ILE A 142 5.77 -2.06 -5.75
CA ILE A 142 6.39 -0.94 -6.48
C ILE A 142 5.50 0.30 -6.41
N ILE A 143 4.21 0.15 -6.70
CA ILE A 143 3.26 1.27 -6.65
C ILE A 143 3.16 1.83 -5.22
N THR A 144 3.08 0.95 -4.22
CA THR A 144 2.98 1.36 -2.81
C THR A 144 4.24 2.09 -2.35
N ALA A 145 5.43 1.57 -2.67
CA ALA A 145 6.69 2.23 -2.35
C ALA A 145 6.81 3.59 -3.05
N ALA A 146 6.50 3.67 -4.34
CA ALA A 146 6.55 4.92 -5.09
C ALA A 146 5.54 5.96 -4.55
N THR A 147 4.32 5.54 -4.22
CA THR A 147 3.32 6.45 -3.63
C THR A 147 3.70 6.90 -2.23
N ALA A 148 4.35 6.06 -1.42
CA ALA A 148 4.85 6.43 -0.10
C ALA A 148 5.92 7.55 -0.21
N VAL A 149 6.89 7.38 -1.10
CA VAL A 149 7.93 8.39 -1.34
C VAL A 149 7.34 9.72 -1.82
N VAL A 150 6.38 9.68 -2.75
CA VAL A 150 5.71 10.89 -3.28
C VAL A 150 4.78 11.52 -2.24
N ALA A 151 4.21 10.73 -1.32
CA ALA A 151 3.31 11.22 -0.29
C ALA A 151 4.01 12.13 0.72
N ILE A 152 5.27 11.83 1.09
CA ILE A 152 6.01 12.59 2.10
C ILE A 152 6.09 14.09 1.73
N PRO A 153 6.72 14.49 0.60
CA PRO A 153 6.82 15.90 0.27
C PRO A 153 5.46 16.56 0.03
N LYS A 154 4.48 15.83 -0.53
CA LYS A 154 3.13 16.36 -0.72
C LYS A 154 2.41 16.62 0.59
N THR A 155 2.62 15.77 1.60
CA THR A 155 2.01 15.97 2.92
C THR A 155 2.68 17.13 3.65
N LEU A 156 4.01 17.22 3.58
CA LEU A 156 4.77 18.31 4.20
C LEU A 156 4.47 19.68 3.58
N ALA A 157 4.24 19.72 2.25
CA ALA A 157 3.89 20.94 1.54
C ALA A 157 2.43 21.35 1.71
N ARG A 158 1.61 20.54 2.38
CA ARG A 158 0.20 20.83 2.59
C ARG A 158 0.02 21.84 3.71
N GLU A 159 -0.81 22.86 3.47
CA GLU A 159 -1.18 23.83 4.50
C GLU A 159 -1.93 23.14 5.65
N THR A 160 -1.45 23.36 6.86
CA THR A 160 -2.04 22.86 8.10
C THR A 160 -3.46 23.44 8.26
N GLY A 161 -4.43 22.60 8.60
CA GLY A 161 -5.81 23.02 8.87
C GLY A 161 -6.79 22.96 7.70
N LYS A 162 -6.33 22.72 6.46
CA LYS A 162 -7.25 22.45 5.35
C LYS A 162 -7.80 21.03 5.43
N ARG A 163 -9.12 20.92 5.56
CA ARG A 163 -9.82 19.62 5.53
C ARG A 163 -9.56 18.90 4.21
N ALA A 164 -9.28 17.61 4.27
CA ALA A 164 -9.17 16.78 3.10
C ALA A 164 -10.53 16.74 2.37
N ARG A 165 -10.57 17.15 1.11
CA ARG A 165 -11.74 16.97 0.26
C ARG A 165 -11.69 15.61 -0.38
N TRP A 166 -12.68 14.79 -0.06
CA TRP A 166 -12.79 13.47 -0.66
C TRP A 166 -13.35 13.60 -2.08
N THR A 167 -12.59 13.09 -3.06
CA THR A 167 -13.07 12.92 -4.43
C THR A 167 -13.18 11.43 -4.69
N SER A 168 -14.37 10.97 -5.10
CA SER A 168 -14.56 9.56 -5.47
C SER A 168 -13.59 9.19 -6.59
N PRO A 169 -12.88 8.07 -6.49
CA PRO A 169 -12.13 7.55 -7.64
C PRO A 169 -13.10 7.27 -8.77
N ASP A 170 -12.63 7.44 -10.00
CA ASP A 170 -13.35 7.01 -11.18
C ASP A 170 -13.57 5.48 -11.08
N ARG A 171 -14.85 5.08 -11.04
CA ARG A 171 -15.26 3.69 -10.85
C ARG A 171 -15.85 3.09 -12.12
N GLY A 172 -15.53 3.65 -13.29
CA GLY A 172 -16.13 3.21 -14.54
C GLY A 172 -17.60 3.57 -14.71
N ILE A 173 -18.25 4.12 -13.69
CA ILE A 173 -19.63 4.59 -13.75
C ILE A 173 -19.62 5.96 -14.42
N THR A 174 -19.91 6.00 -15.68
CA THR A 174 -20.18 7.28 -16.37
C THR A 174 -21.55 7.79 -15.93
N PRO A 175 -21.73 9.12 -15.78
CA PRO A 175 -23.02 9.71 -15.37
C PRO A 175 -24.22 9.31 -16.26
N ASN A 176 -23.97 8.71 -17.42
CA ASN A 176 -24.96 8.27 -18.39
C ASN A 176 -25.05 6.75 -18.53
N ASP A 177 -24.56 5.96 -17.58
CA ASP A 177 -24.74 4.51 -17.63
C ASP A 177 -26.19 4.15 -17.26
N PRO A 178 -27.01 3.65 -18.21
CA PRO A 178 -28.40 3.27 -17.94
C PRO A 178 -28.54 2.12 -16.94
N ASN A 179 -27.44 1.44 -16.56
CA ASN A 179 -27.40 0.33 -15.60
C ASN A 179 -26.96 0.77 -14.20
N ALA A 180 -26.64 2.06 -13.98
CA ALA A 180 -26.18 2.57 -12.69
C ALA A 180 -27.25 2.60 -11.59
N SER A 181 -28.50 2.25 -11.91
CA SER A 181 -29.66 2.28 -11.00
C SER A 181 -30.19 0.87 -10.59
N ARG A 182 -29.44 -0.19 -10.82
CA ARG A 182 -29.84 -1.53 -10.42
C ARG A 182 -28.97 -2.10 -9.31
#